data_e4ee625897d3f219a62a86b1014c4fbb
#
_entry.id   e4ee625897d3f219a62a86b1014c4fbb
#
_cell.length_a   1.000
_cell.length_b   1.000
_cell.length_c   1.000
_cell.angle_alpha   90.00
_cell.angle_beta   90.00
_cell.angle_gamma   90.00
#
_symmetry.space_group_name_H-M   'P 1'
#
loop_
_entity.id
_entity.type
_entity.pdbx_description
1 polymer ?
#
loop_
_entity_poly.entity_id
_entity_poly.type
_entity_poly.pdbx_seq_one_letter_code
_entity_poly.pdbx_strand_id
1 'polypeptide(L)'
;MTSPLTARDRAKAERSDAILHAAARLFAARGYSGVSLEDIGAAVGVSGPAVYRHFAGKQALLGAVLVKVSQDLIHGGRRVADEAPTPDERMRALIEFHVDFALGNAEVIQVQDRDVAFLSDADRAEVRRLQRAYIELWMAALAPLHRGGADGADPDELRLRVQACFGLINSTPHSTRAAARRHSATATVLIAMADAAVRATS
;
A
#
# COMPACT_ATOMS: atom_id res chain seq x y z
N MET A 1 0.72 -4.62 -29.75
CA MET A 1 -0.65 -4.07 -29.86
C MET A 1 -1.55 -4.93 -28.99
N THR A 2 -1.92 -4.44 -27.79
CA THR A 2 -2.85 -5.13 -26.88
C THR A 2 -4.27 -4.90 -27.36
N SER A 3 -4.99 -5.99 -27.66
CA SER A 3 -6.42 -5.93 -28.00
C SER A 3 -7.20 -5.23 -26.87
N PRO A 4 -8.17 -4.36 -27.17
CA PRO A 4 -8.99 -3.72 -26.15
C PRO A 4 -9.77 -4.78 -25.37
N LEU A 5 -9.80 -4.64 -24.03
CA LEU A 5 -10.56 -5.51 -23.13
C LEU A 5 -12.04 -5.53 -23.54
N THR A 6 -12.62 -6.72 -23.61
CA THR A 6 -14.06 -6.87 -23.92
C THR A 6 -14.91 -6.31 -22.74
N ALA A 7 -16.18 -6.00 -23.00
CA ALA A 7 -17.12 -5.60 -21.96
C ALA A 7 -17.23 -6.64 -20.84
N ARG A 8 -17.12 -7.92 -21.18
CA ARG A 8 -17.12 -9.04 -20.23
C ARG A 8 -15.87 -9.06 -19.36
N ASP A 9 -14.70 -8.77 -19.93
CA ASP A 9 -13.43 -8.72 -19.17
C ASP A 9 -13.42 -7.55 -18.22
N ARG A 10 -13.95 -6.40 -18.61
CA ARG A 10 -14.13 -5.22 -17.74
C ARG A 10 -15.05 -5.53 -16.56
N ALA A 11 -16.23 -6.09 -16.82
CA ALA A 11 -17.16 -6.47 -15.76
C ALA A 11 -16.58 -7.53 -14.81
N LYS A 12 -15.74 -8.45 -15.30
CA LYS A 12 -15.02 -9.42 -14.49
C LYS A 12 -13.96 -8.75 -13.60
N ALA A 13 -13.20 -7.80 -14.13
CA ALA A 13 -12.20 -7.04 -13.37
C ALA A 13 -12.87 -6.18 -12.28
N GLU A 14 -13.91 -5.43 -12.61
CA GLU A 14 -14.69 -4.63 -11.66
C GLU A 14 -15.25 -5.49 -10.51
N ARG A 15 -15.75 -6.68 -10.83
CA ARG A 15 -16.25 -7.62 -9.81
C ARG A 15 -15.13 -8.15 -8.92
N SER A 16 -13.97 -8.46 -9.51
CA SER A 16 -12.78 -8.87 -8.75
C SER A 16 -12.32 -7.78 -7.79
N ASP A 17 -12.25 -6.54 -8.25
CA ASP A 17 -11.88 -5.39 -7.43
C ASP A 17 -12.87 -5.15 -6.30
N ALA A 18 -14.18 -5.25 -6.55
CA ALA A 18 -15.20 -5.14 -5.51
C ALA A 18 -15.03 -6.21 -4.41
N ILE A 19 -14.72 -7.47 -4.80
CA ILE A 19 -14.44 -8.56 -3.85
C ILE A 19 -13.19 -8.26 -3.03
N LEU A 20 -12.10 -7.78 -3.65
CA LEU A 20 -10.86 -7.42 -2.95
C LEU A 20 -11.09 -6.31 -1.91
N HIS A 21 -11.83 -5.26 -2.27
CA HIS A 21 -12.16 -4.18 -1.32
C HIS A 21 -13.03 -4.66 -0.16
N ALA A 22 -14.04 -5.50 -0.43
CA ALA A 22 -14.87 -6.06 0.63
C ALA A 22 -14.06 -6.98 1.56
N ALA A 23 -13.16 -7.80 0.99
CA ALA A 23 -12.28 -8.67 1.75
C ALA A 23 -11.34 -7.86 2.67
N ALA A 24 -10.70 -6.81 2.15
CA ALA A 24 -9.83 -5.94 2.94
C ALA A 24 -10.56 -5.36 4.16
N ARG A 25 -11.76 -4.79 3.97
CA ARG A 25 -12.59 -4.24 5.05
C ARG A 25 -13.00 -5.28 6.08
N LEU A 26 -13.45 -6.46 5.63
CA LEU A 26 -13.88 -7.52 6.52
C LEU A 26 -12.70 -8.11 7.30
N PHE A 27 -11.58 -8.37 6.64
CA PHE A 27 -10.36 -8.82 7.31
C PHE A 27 -9.87 -7.80 8.34
N ALA A 28 -9.84 -6.51 8.01
CA ALA A 28 -9.48 -5.46 8.97
C ALA A 28 -10.39 -5.49 10.21
N ALA A 29 -11.71 -5.57 9.99
CA ALA A 29 -12.70 -5.50 11.06
C ALA A 29 -12.74 -6.74 11.96
N ARG A 30 -12.56 -7.96 11.41
CA ARG A 30 -12.82 -9.24 12.10
C ARG A 30 -11.62 -10.17 12.14
N GLY A 31 -10.48 -9.83 11.53
CA GLY A 31 -9.34 -10.70 11.33
C GLY A 31 -9.54 -11.73 10.22
N TYR A 32 -8.44 -12.26 9.70
CA TYR A 32 -8.49 -13.30 8.68
C TYR A 32 -9.33 -14.51 9.11
N SER A 33 -9.13 -15.00 10.34
CA SER A 33 -9.83 -16.18 10.85
C SER A 33 -11.34 -15.99 11.04
N GLY A 34 -11.78 -14.76 11.35
CA GLY A 34 -13.16 -14.41 11.65
C GLY A 34 -14.04 -14.11 10.43
N VAL A 35 -13.54 -14.33 9.20
CA VAL A 35 -14.24 -14.01 7.94
C VAL A 35 -14.32 -15.25 7.06
N SER A 36 -15.50 -15.51 6.49
CA SER A 36 -15.74 -16.55 5.46
C SER A 36 -15.80 -15.94 4.06
N LEU A 37 -15.71 -16.78 3.02
CA LEU A 37 -15.94 -16.34 1.63
C LEU A 37 -17.43 -16.00 1.39
N GLU A 38 -18.31 -16.61 2.14
CA GLU A 38 -19.74 -16.32 2.16
C GLU A 38 -20.01 -14.88 2.67
N ASP A 39 -19.35 -14.47 3.76
CA ASP A 39 -19.42 -13.09 4.27
C ASP A 39 -18.98 -12.07 3.23
N ILE A 40 -17.86 -12.38 2.55
CA ILE A 40 -17.32 -11.51 1.50
C ILE A 40 -18.26 -11.45 0.30
N GLY A 41 -18.80 -12.60 -0.13
CA GLY A 41 -19.79 -12.67 -1.20
C GLY A 41 -21.04 -11.84 -0.88
N ALA A 42 -21.58 -12.00 0.32
CA ALA A 42 -22.75 -11.25 0.78
C ALA A 42 -22.48 -9.73 0.79
N ALA A 43 -21.29 -9.29 1.17
CA ALA A 43 -20.91 -7.87 1.19
C ALA A 43 -20.89 -7.20 -0.20
N VAL A 44 -20.76 -7.98 -1.28
CA VAL A 44 -20.78 -7.49 -2.67
C VAL A 44 -21.97 -8.00 -3.48
N GLY A 45 -22.97 -8.61 -2.83
CA GLY A 45 -24.19 -9.06 -3.46
C GLY A 45 -24.01 -10.28 -4.38
N VAL A 46 -23.05 -11.16 -4.07
CA VAL A 46 -22.85 -12.42 -4.80
C VAL A 46 -22.84 -13.61 -3.84
N SER A 47 -23.09 -14.83 -4.37
CA SER A 47 -22.99 -16.05 -3.58
C SER A 47 -21.54 -16.44 -3.28
N GLY A 48 -21.27 -17.19 -2.19
CA GLY A 48 -19.97 -17.75 -1.89
C GLY A 48 -19.35 -18.51 -3.07
N PRO A 49 -20.07 -19.43 -3.76
CA PRO A 49 -19.61 -20.07 -4.98
C PRO A 49 -19.19 -19.12 -6.11
N ALA A 50 -19.76 -17.91 -6.16
CA ALA A 50 -19.35 -16.91 -7.14
C ALA A 50 -17.97 -16.30 -6.79
N VAL A 51 -17.63 -16.18 -5.51
CA VAL A 51 -16.28 -15.73 -5.08
C VAL A 51 -15.23 -16.76 -5.47
N TYR A 52 -15.52 -18.07 -5.33
CA TYR A 52 -14.60 -19.14 -5.75
C TYR A 52 -14.27 -19.14 -7.25
N ARG A 53 -15.11 -18.53 -8.09
CA ARG A 53 -14.78 -18.35 -9.54
C ARG A 53 -13.69 -17.28 -9.77
N HIS A 54 -13.44 -16.43 -8.82
CA HIS A 54 -12.42 -15.38 -8.88
C HIS A 54 -11.16 -15.74 -8.09
N PHE A 55 -11.31 -16.40 -6.94
CA PHE A 55 -10.20 -16.71 -6.03
C PHE A 55 -10.32 -18.17 -5.54
N ALA A 56 -9.21 -18.90 -5.57
CA ALA A 56 -9.16 -20.34 -5.22
C ALA A 56 -9.47 -20.63 -3.73
N GLY A 57 -9.62 -19.62 -2.90
CA GLY A 57 -9.93 -19.75 -1.49
C GLY A 57 -9.60 -18.47 -0.71
N LYS A 58 -9.87 -18.48 0.59
CA LYS A 58 -9.67 -17.34 1.46
C LYS A 58 -8.19 -16.90 1.55
N GLN A 59 -7.25 -17.86 1.55
CA GLN A 59 -5.81 -17.58 1.56
C GLN A 59 -5.38 -16.88 0.24
N ALA A 60 -5.82 -17.39 -0.91
CA ALA A 60 -5.54 -16.79 -2.20
C ALA A 60 -6.15 -15.38 -2.31
N LEU A 61 -7.32 -15.16 -1.70
CA LEU A 61 -7.94 -13.84 -1.67
C LEU A 61 -7.14 -12.86 -0.80
N LEU A 62 -6.66 -13.28 0.37
CA LEU A 62 -5.77 -12.47 1.21
C LEU A 62 -4.47 -12.14 0.44
N GLY A 63 -3.87 -13.12 -0.22
CA GLY A 63 -2.70 -12.91 -1.07
C GLY A 63 -2.95 -11.86 -2.15
N ALA A 64 -4.06 -11.99 -2.87
CA ALA A 64 -4.44 -11.05 -3.92
C ALA A 64 -4.66 -9.62 -3.38
N VAL A 65 -5.26 -9.45 -2.18
CA VAL A 65 -5.41 -8.13 -1.53
C VAL A 65 -4.05 -7.50 -1.27
N LEU A 66 -3.11 -8.22 -0.62
CA LEU A 66 -1.83 -7.65 -0.22
C LEU A 66 -0.85 -7.47 -1.39
N VAL A 67 -0.88 -8.37 -2.38
CA VAL A 67 -0.09 -8.21 -3.61
C VAL A 67 -0.58 -7.02 -4.41
N LYS A 68 -1.90 -6.89 -4.62
CA LYS A 68 -2.47 -5.73 -5.36
C LYS A 68 -2.06 -4.41 -4.72
N VAL A 69 -2.23 -4.27 -3.42
CA VAL A 69 -1.85 -3.07 -2.69
C VAL A 69 -0.37 -2.75 -2.83
N SER A 70 0.50 -3.75 -2.72
CA SER A 70 1.94 -3.57 -2.90
C SER A 70 2.30 -3.16 -4.33
N GLN A 71 1.55 -3.68 -5.33
CA GLN A 71 1.67 -3.26 -6.73
C GLN A 71 1.20 -1.82 -6.94
N ASP A 72 0.06 -1.44 -6.36
CA ASP A 72 -0.48 -0.08 -6.46
C ASP A 72 0.49 0.94 -5.85
N LEU A 73 1.13 0.61 -4.71
CA LEU A 73 2.16 1.42 -4.09
C LEU A 73 3.38 1.63 -4.99
N ILE A 74 3.97 0.55 -5.51
CA ILE A 74 5.18 0.69 -6.35
C ILE A 74 4.87 1.38 -7.69
N HIS A 75 3.73 1.08 -8.31
CA HIS A 75 3.35 1.71 -9.58
C HIS A 75 3.02 3.20 -9.40
N GLY A 76 2.21 3.54 -8.38
CA GLY A 76 1.86 4.91 -8.09
C GLY A 76 3.07 5.74 -7.65
N GLY A 77 3.92 5.17 -6.78
CA GLY A 77 5.16 5.82 -6.35
C GLY A 77 6.12 6.10 -7.50
N ARG A 78 6.32 5.13 -8.42
CA ARG A 78 7.14 5.34 -9.63
C ARG A 78 6.58 6.47 -10.47
N ARG A 79 5.27 6.45 -10.74
CA ARG A 79 4.63 7.48 -11.56
C ARG A 79 4.88 8.89 -10.99
N VAL A 80 4.62 9.13 -9.71
CA VAL A 80 4.82 10.46 -9.12
C VAL A 80 6.30 10.86 -9.04
N ALA A 81 7.20 9.88 -8.87
CA ALA A 81 8.64 10.12 -8.87
C ALA A 81 9.19 10.47 -10.26
N ASP A 82 8.66 9.84 -11.31
CA ASP A 82 9.07 10.06 -12.70
C ASP A 82 8.55 11.41 -13.24
N GLU A 83 7.38 11.86 -12.76
CA GLU A 83 6.78 13.15 -13.12
C GLU A 83 7.48 14.34 -12.42
N ALA A 84 8.23 14.13 -11.35
CA ALA A 84 8.88 15.18 -10.57
C ALA A 84 10.27 15.57 -11.15
N PRO A 85 10.50 16.85 -11.52
CA PRO A 85 11.69 17.27 -12.24
C PRO A 85 12.96 17.34 -11.37
N THR A 86 12.80 17.60 -10.06
CA THR A 86 13.95 17.75 -9.14
C THR A 86 13.94 16.69 -8.03
N PRO A 87 15.10 16.39 -7.40
CA PRO A 87 15.15 15.48 -6.27
C PRO A 87 14.25 15.89 -5.10
N ASP A 88 14.15 17.18 -4.80
CA ASP A 88 13.28 17.72 -3.74
C ASP A 88 11.81 17.49 -4.04
N GLU A 89 11.38 17.79 -5.26
CA GLU A 89 10.00 17.57 -5.70
C GLU A 89 9.67 16.09 -5.75
N ARG A 90 10.62 15.25 -6.14
CA ARG A 90 10.46 13.78 -6.16
C ARG A 90 10.22 13.22 -4.77
N MET A 91 11.02 13.64 -3.78
CA MET A 91 10.84 13.20 -2.40
C MET A 91 9.50 13.66 -1.84
N ARG A 92 9.14 14.94 -2.09
CA ARG A 92 7.85 15.48 -1.67
C ARG A 92 6.69 14.72 -2.30
N ALA A 93 6.72 14.47 -3.62
CA ALA A 93 5.67 13.74 -4.32
C ALA A 93 5.50 12.31 -3.78
N LEU A 94 6.59 11.62 -3.43
CA LEU A 94 6.54 10.31 -2.79
C LEU A 94 5.90 10.36 -1.40
N ILE A 95 6.23 11.36 -0.58
CA ILE A 95 5.63 11.56 0.75
C ILE A 95 4.13 11.82 0.62
N GLU A 96 3.73 12.76 -0.22
CA GLU A 96 2.33 13.11 -0.45
C GLU A 96 1.53 11.88 -0.93
N PHE A 97 2.05 11.17 -1.92
CA PHE A 97 1.44 9.93 -2.44
C PHE A 97 1.27 8.87 -1.34
N HIS A 98 2.31 8.63 -0.54
CA HIS A 98 2.24 7.60 0.50
C HIS A 98 1.30 7.99 1.65
N VAL A 99 1.25 9.27 2.02
CA VAL A 99 0.30 9.78 3.03
C VAL A 99 -1.14 9.61 2.55
N ASP A 100 -1.45 10.02 1.32
CA ASP A 100 -2.79 9.86 0.74
C ASP A 100 -3.17 8.38 0.65
N PHE A 101 -2.22 7.54 0.23
CA PHE A 101 -2.42 6.10 0.19
C PHE A 101 -2.73 5.53 1.58
N ALA A 102 -1.94 5.87 2.60
CA ALA A 102 -2.10 5.35 3.95
C ALA A 102 -3.43 5.77 4.58
N LEU A 103 -3.83 7.03 4.38
CA LEU A 103 -5.11 7.53 4.89
C LEU A 103 -6.32 6.94 4.14
N GLY A 104 -6.17 6.67 2.85
CA GLY A 104 -7.22 6.06 2.02
C GLY A 104 -7.33 4.54 2.14
N ASN A 105 -6.31 3.86 2.66
CA ASN A 105 -6.22 2.39 2.72
C ASN A 105 -5.92 1.85 4.12
N ALA A 106 -6.46 2.51 5.14
CA ALA A 106 -6.23 2.15 6.55
C ALA A 106 -6.49 0.67 6.86
N GLU A 107 -7.55 0.11 6.26
CA GLU A 107 -7.93 -1.30 6.44
C GLU A 107 -6.84 -2.25 5.93
N VAL A 108 -6.22 -1.92 4.80
CA VAL A 108 -5.19 -2.79 4.22
C VAL A 108 -3.91 -2.76 5.04
N ILE A 109 -3.53 -1.60 5.58
CA ILE A 109 -2.38 -1.50 6.49
C ILE A 109 -2.61 -2.40 7.72
N GLN A 110 -3.80 -2.35 8.33
CA GLN A 110 -4.15 -3.22 9.46
C GLN A 110 -4.08 -4.71 9.11
N VAL A 111 -4.58 -5.09 7.92
CA VAL A 111 -4.53 -6.48 7.43
C VAL A 111 -3.07 -6.91 7.22
N GLN A 112 -2.24 -6.06 6.62
CA GLN A 112 -0.84 -6.36 6.39
C GLN A 112 -0.08 -6.59 7.70
N ASP A 113 -0.28 -5.73 8.70
CA ASP A 113 0.43 -5.83 9.98
C ASP A 113 0.04 -7.09 10.77
N ARG A 114 -1.23 -7.51 10.70
CA ARG A 114 -1.77 -8.59 11.51
C ARG A 114 -1.78 -9.94 10.80
N ASP A 115 -2.19 -9.95 9.53
CA ASP A 115 -2.61 -11.19 8.85
C ASP A 115 -1.57 -11.75 7.86
N VAL A 116 -0.40 -11.11 7.69
CA VAL A 116 0.68 -11.54 6.77
C VAL A 116 1.15 -12.98 7.02
N ALA A 117 1.01 -13.48 8.25
CA ALA A 117 1.38 -14.84 8.62
C ALA A 117 0.51 -15.92 7.92
N PHE A 118 -0.70 -15.57 7.49
CA PHE A 118 -1.64 -16.46 6.79
C PHE A 118 -1.42 -16.52 5.28
N LEU A 119 -0.50 -15.74 4.72
CA LEU A 119 -0.15 -15.80 3.30
C LEU A 119 0.48 -17.15 2.92
N SER A 120 0.27 -17.55 1.67
CA SER A 120 1.11 -18.58 1.06
C SER A 120 2.56 -18.11 0.99
N ASP A 121 3.52 -19.05 0.92
CA ASP A 121 4.94 -18.68 0.79
C ASP A 121 5.21 -17.90 -0.49
N ALA A 122 4.51 -18.21 -1.59
CA ALA A 122 4.61 -17.50 -2.86
C ALA A 122 4.10 -16.05 -2.74
N ASP A 123 2.90 -15.84 -2.19
CA ASP A 123 2.35 -14.49 -2.01
C ASP A 123 3.19 -13.67 -1.04
N ARG A 124 3.68 -14.30 0.03
CA ARG A 124 4.57 -13.65 1.01
C ARG A 124 5.89 -13.21 0.37
N ALA A 125 6.47 -14.05 -0.48
CA ALA A 125 7.68 -13.71 -1.22
C ALA A 125 7.45 -12.54 -2.18
N GLU A 126 6.32 -12.55 -2.89
CA GLU A 126 5.94 -11.48 -3.82
C GLU A 126 5.68 -10.15 -3.10
N VAL A 127 4.91 -10.16 -2.00
CA VAL A 127 4.69 -8.95 -1.19
C VAL A 127 6.02 -8.39 -0.70
N ARG A 128 6.91 -9.23 -0.14
CA ARG A 128 8.25 -8.78 0.30
C ARG A 128 9.10 -8.22 -0.83
N ARG A 129 9.00 -8.81 -2.03
CA ARG A 129 9.72 -8.32 -3.22
C ARG A 129 9.26 -6.91 -3.60
N LEU A 130 7.94 -6.71 -3.64
CA LEU A 130 7.33 -5.42 -3.99
C LEU A 130 7.63 -4.35 -2.93
N GLN A 131 7.58 -4.71 -1.64
CA GLN A 131 7.93 -3.81 -0.54
C GLN A 131 9.40 -3.37 -0.62
N ARG A 132 10.34 -4.31 -0.89
CA ARG A 132 11.75 -3.96 -1.09
C ARG A 132 11.93 -2.99 -2.26
N ALA A 133 11.28 -3.26 -3.39
CA ALA A 133 11.35 -2.38 -4.56
C ALA A 133 10.81 -0.96 -4.26
N TYR A 134 9.77 -0.87 -3.41
CA TYR A 134 9.23 0.42 -2.99
C TYR A 134 10.18 1.18 -2.05
N ILE A 135 10.82 0.49 -1.11
CA ILE A 135 11.87 1.06 -0.24
C ILE A 135 13.04 1.56 -1.10
N GLU A 136 13.50 0.77 -2.07
CA GLU A 136 14.60 1.14 -2.98
C GLU A 136 14.27 2.38 -3.82
N LEU A 137 13.02 2.52 -4.28
CA LEU A 137 12.54 3.72 -4.96
C LEU A 137 12.70 4.98 -4.09
N TRP A 138 12.32 4.89 -2.82
CA TRP A 138 12.45 5.99 -1.87
C TRP A 138 13.92 6.28 -1.53
N MET A 139 14.74 5.26 -1.33
CA MET A 139 16.18 5.42 -1.10
C MET A 139 16.84 6.15 -2.27
N ALA A 140 16.50 5.79 -3.51
CA ALA A 140 17.02 6.45 -4.71
C ALA A 140 16.59 7.92 -4.82
N ALA A 141 15.37 8.26 -4.35
CA ALA A 141 14.89 9.64 -4.30
C ALA A 141 15.57 10.44 -3.18
N LEU A 142 15.88 9.80 -2.04
CA LEU A 142 16.50 10.44 -0.88
C LEU A 142 18.00 10.66 -1.03
N ALA A 143 18.72 9.74 -1.66
CA ALA A 143 20.19 9.76 -1.75
C ALA A 143 20.76 11.09 -2.27
N PRO A 144 20.21 11.74 -3.32
CA PRO A 144 20.73 13.04 -3.80
C PRO A 144 20.56 14.19 -2.79
N LEU A 145 19.65 14.04 -1.81
CA LEU A 145 19.34 15.04 -0.78
C LEU A 145 20.20 14.87 0.48
N HIS A 146 20.97 13.78 0.55
CA HIS A 146 21.91 13.55 1.65
C HIS A 146 23.08 14.53 1.61
N ARG A 147 23.66 14.88 2.79
CA ARG A 147 24.76 15.87 2.89
C ARG A 147 26.00 15.58 2.04
N GLY A 148 26.30 14.31 1.78
CA GLY A 148 27.39 13.87 0.92
C GLY A 148 26.98 13.67 -0.53
N GLY A 149 25.75 14.02 -0.92
CA GLY A 149 25.15 13.61 -2.19
C GLY A 149 24.95 12.09 -2.26
N ALA A 150 24.58 11.60 -3.45
CA ALA A 150 24.33 10.17 -3.64
C ALA A 150 25.53 9.27 -3.34
N ASP A 151 26.74 9.75 -3.65
CA ASP A 151 27.99 8.99 -3.48
C ASP A 151 28.47 8.90 -2.01
N GLY A 152 28.02 9.82 -1.16
CA GLY A 152 28.36 9.85 0.27
C GLY A 152 27.27 9.28 1.19
N ALA A 153 26.14 8.87 0.65
CA ALA A 153 25.02 8.36 1.44
C ALA A 153 25.22 6.89 1.82
N ASP A 154 25.15 6.58 3.12
CA ASP A 154 25.17 5.19 3.59
C ASP A 154 23.82 4.51 3.25
N PRO A 155 23.81 3.40 2.50
CA PRO A 155 22.59 2.69 2.15
C PRO A 155 21.77 2.20 3.36
N ASP A 156 22.43 1.80 4.44
CA ASP A 156 21.73 1.33 5.64
C ASP A 156 21.06 2.49 6.39
N GLU A 157 21.71 3.65 6.45
CA GLU A 157 21.11 4.87 6.98
C GLU A 157 19.90 5.31 6.13
N LEU A 158 20.03 5.35 4.80
CA LEU A 158 18.90 5.67 3.91
C LEU A 158 17.73 4.73 4.12
N ARG A 159 17.99 3.44 4.20
CA ARG A 159 16.97 2.41 4.44
C ARG A 159 16.26 2.63 5.78
N LEU A 160 17.01 2.90 6.84
CA LEU A 160 16.46 3.17 8.17
C LEU A 160 15.57 4.40 8.16
N ARG A 161 15.99 5.49 7.52
CA ARG A 161 15.19 6.72 7.39
C ARG A 161 13.88 6.48 6.66
N VAL A 162 13.91 5.77 5.54
CA VAL A 162 12.71 5.40 4.78
C VAL A 162 11.77 4.53 5.61
N GLN A 163 12.28 3.52 6.29
CA GLN A 163 11.46 2.63 7.13
C GLN A 163 10.85 3.37 8.33
N ALA A 164 11.61 4.26 8.98
CA ALA A 164 11.10 5.10 10.06
C ALA A 164 9.99 6.05 9.58
N CYS A 165 10.16 6.63 8.40
CA CYS A 165 9.15 7.47 7.75
C CYS A 165 7.86 6.68 7.46
N PHE A 166 7.96 5.45 6.94
CA PHE A 166 6.80 4.57 6.75
C PHE A 166 6.13 4.22 8.08
N GLY A 167 6.90 3.94 9.13
CA GLY A 167 6.35 3.71 10.47
C GLY A 167 5.56 4.91 10.98
N LEU A 168 6.10 6.13 10.80
CA LEU A 168 5.42 7.37 11.15
C LEU A 168 4.07 7.50 10.42
N ILE A 169 4.06 7.36 9.10
CA ILE A 169 2.85 7.53 8.27
C ILE A 169 1.84 6.43 8.57
N ASN A 170 2.27 5.17 8.59
CA ASN A 170 1.40 4.01 8.75
C ASN A 170 0.87 3.82 10.18
N SER A 171 1.42 4.51 11.19
CA SER A 171 0.88 4.48 12.56
C SER A 171 -0.46 5.20 12.69
N THR A 172 -0.74 6.17 11.83
CA THR A 172 -1.93 7.04 11.90
C THR A 172 -3.25 6.32 11.68
N PRO A 173 -3.39 5.38 10.72
CA PRO A 173 -4.60 4.58 10.55
C PRO A 173 -5.03 3.80 11.79
N HIS A 174 -4.10 3.44 12.66
CA HIS A 174 -4.39 2.73 13.91
C HIS A 174 -4.90 3.66 15.03
N SER A 175 -4.55 4.94 14.97
CA SER A 175 -4.74 5.89 16.06
C SER A 175 -6.02 6.70 15.97
N THR A 176 -6.62 6.85 14.80
CA THR A 176 -7.69 7.85 14.61
C THR A 176 -8.86 7.34 13.77
N ARG A 177 -9.93 6.86 14.44
CA ARG A 177 -11.27 6.78 13.82
C ARG A 177 -11.78 8.16 13.34
N ALA A 178 -11.18 9.25 13.82
CA ALA A 178 -11.50 10.63 13.45
C ALA A 178 -10.76 11.12 12.19
N ALA A 179 -9.73 10.41 11.70
CA ALA A 179 -8.93 10.82 10.53
C ALA A 179 -9.78 10.95 9.25
N ALA A 180 -10.76 10.07 9.05
CA ALA A 180 -11.66 10.14 7.90
C ALA A 180 -12.45 11.46 7.80
N ARG A 181 -12.73 12.13 8.92
CA ARG A 181 -13.45 13.41 8.94
C ARG A 181 -12.55 14.64 8.79
N ARG A 182 -11.23 14.49 8.95
CA ARG A 182 -10.21 15.54 8.86
C ARG A 182 -9.06 15.15 7.94
N HIS A 183 -9.34 14.43 6.88
CA HIS A 183 -8.34 13.88 5.96
C HIS A 183 -7.30 14.94 5.56
N SER A 184 -7.73 16.09 5.08
CA SER A 184 -6.84 17.17 4.63
C SER A 184 -5.92 17.71 5.75
N ALA A 185 -6.46 17.97 6.95
CA ALA A 185 -5.65 18.47 8.06
C ALA A 185 -4.65 17.42 8.56
N THR A 186 -5.06 16.15 8.62
CA THR A 186 -4.18 15.03 8.99
C THR A 186 -3.09 14.83 7.95
N ALA A 187 -3.42 14.86 6.66
CA ALA A 187 -2.45 14.76 5.58
C ALA A 187 -1.39 15.88 5.68
N THR A 188 -1.81 17.13 5.86
CA THR A 188 -0.88 18.27 6.00
C THR A 188 0.12 18.07 7.12
N VAL A 189 -0.32 17.62 8.29
CA VAL A 189 0.57 17.37 9.45
C VAL A 189 1.50 16.21 9.16
N LEU A 190 0.99 15.09 8.63
CA LEU A 190 1.81 13.92 8.32
C LEU A 190 2.87 14.21 7.25
N ILE A 191 2.51 14.95 6.19
CA ILE A 191 3.46 15.36 5.14
C ILE A 191 4.59 16.20 5.75
N ALA A 192 4.26 17.19 6.57
CA ALA A 192 5.28 18.04 7.22
C ALA A 192 6.20 17.24 8.15
N MET A 193 5.62 16.33 8.95
CA MET A 193 6.40 15.47 9.86
C MET A 193 7.28 14.48 9.10
N ALA A 194 6.76 13.85 8.04
CA ALA A 194 7.47 12.90 7.22
C ALA A 194 8.63 13.55 6.46
N ASP A 195 8.41 14.74 5.89
CA ASP A 195 9.47 15.51 5.22
C ASP A 195 10.59 15.89 6.19
N ALA A 196 10.25 16.38 7.37
CA ALA A 196 11.22 16.70 8.42
C ALA A 196 11.99 15.44 8.89
N ALA A 197 11.30 14.32 9.10
CA ALA A 197 11.92 13.09 9.58
C ALA A 197 12.89 12.47 8.57
N VAL A 198 12.51 12.40 7.30
CA VAL A 198 13.33 11.78 6.27
C VAL A 198 14.58 12.61 5.94
N ARG A 199 14.51 13.94 6.12
CA ARG A 199 15.61 14.90 5.87
C ARG A 199 16.41 15.24 7.13
N ALA A 200 16.03 14.74 8.31
CA ALA A 200 16.76 15.03 9.55
C ALA A 200 18.27 14.73 9.38
N THR A 201 19.10 15.68 9.75
CA THR A 201 20.58 15.51 9.71
C THR A 201 21.03 14.93 11.04
N SER A 202 21.85 13.87 10.96
CA SER A 202 22.58 13.32 12.10
C SER A 202 23.67 14.30 12.53
#